data_a781bb714cd87b4b5577a5215d17b4f9
#
_entry.id   a781bb714cd87b4b5577a5215d17b4f9
#
_cell.length_a   1.000
_cell.length_b   1.000
_cell.length_c   1.000
_cell.angle_alpha   90.00
_cell.angle_beta   90.00
_cell.angle_gamma   90.00
#
_symmetry.space_group_name_H-M   'P 1'
#
loop_
_entity.id
_entity.type
_entity.pdbx_description
1 polymer ?
#
loop_
_entity_poly.entity_id
_entity_poly.type
_entity_poly.pdbx_seq_one_letter_code
_entity_poly.pdbx_strand_id
1 'polypeptide(L)'
;MKQILNSLYGKLSAIFLVLLLVLGAVQYYVSRAASMDFVAETDQKLNRTLARDLAKKFGPYLIEMADYGAIEHSFHELMVMNPRVEIYLIDEAGSLLAYFADPAKIKRMIVDMEPIRDYLNSDESLSMPIYGDDPRSVDRQKPFSVTPVQIGKGQAGYLYVILGGEQYDSVSSMVAQSYTVQTSAFVLGGAFALTGVAGLLLFFVLTKRLRVMTGTVQHFERGNFQERISIQTGDEIGQ
;
A
#
# COMPACT_ATOMS: atom_id res chain seq x y z
N MET A 1 -2.43 -36.24 -18.77
CA MET A 1 -1.84 -34.98 -18.35
C MET A 1 -0.42 -34.75 -18.87
N LYS A 2 0.53 -35.72 -18.79
CA LYS A 2 1.90 -35.57 -19.31
C LYS A 2 2.01 -35.29 -20.83
N GLN A 3 1.10 -35.80 -21.66
CA GLN A 3 1.12 -35.58 -23.13
C GLN A 3 0.70 -34.16 -23.54
N ILE A 4 -0.16 -33.48 -22.76
CA ILE A 4 -0.61 -32.11 -23.07
C ILE A 4 0.51 -31.11 -22.79
N LEU A 5 1.26 -31.28 -21.70
CA LEU A 5 2.40 -30.43 -21.32
C LEU A 5 3.61 -30.56 -22.27
N ASN A 6 3.73 -31.68 -23.00
CA ASN A 6 4.77 -31.87 -24.01
C ASN A 6 4.41 -31.28 -25.40
N SER A 7 3.17 -30.89 -25.62
CA SER A 7 2.76 -30.25 -26.86
C SER A 7 3.19 -28.77 -26.87
N LEU A 8 3.40 -28.22 -28.08
CA LEU A 8 3.71 -26.81 -28.27
C LEU A 8 2.65 -25.92 -27.61
N TYR A 9 1.36 -26.28 -27.80
CA TYR A 9 0.23 -25.63 -27.14
C TYR A 9 0.37 -25.64 -25.60
N GLY A 10 0.65 -26.79 -25.02
CA GLY A 10 0.78 -26.92 -23.57
C GLY A 10 1.91 -26.08 -22.99
N LYS A 11 3.06 -26.06 -23.66
CA LYS A 11 4.22 -25.23 -23.24
C LYS A 11 3.90 -23.73 -23.34
N LEU A 12 3.32 -23.31 -24.46
CA LEU A 12 2.98 -21.89 -24.67
C LEU A 12 1.89 -21.43 -23.70
N SER A 13 0.86 -22.23 -23.50
CA SER A 13 -0.20 -21.96 -22.53
C SER A 13 0.29 -21.92 -21.10
N ALA A 14 1.22 -22.81 -20.72
CA ALA A 14 1.81 -22.80 -19.38
C ALA A 14 2.65 -21.56 -19.13
N ILE A 15 3.51 -21.16 -20.08
CA ILE A 15 4.29 -19.93 -19.99
C ILE A 15 3.37 -18.70 -19.88
N PHE A 16 2.35 -18.64 -20.72
CA PHE A 16 1.38 -17.54 -20.71
C PHE A 16 0.64 -17.42 -19.36
N LEU A 17 0.15 -18.56 -18.83
CA LEU A 17 -0.52 -18.56 -17.52
C LEU A 17 0.42 -18.14 -16.39
N VAL A 18 1.68 -18.61 -16.39
CA VAL A 18 2.66 -18.18 -15.40
C VAL A 18 2.90 -16.67 -15.48
N LEU A 19 3.10 -16.14 -16.68
CA LEU A 19 3.29 -14.68 -16.87
C LEU A 19 2.06 -13.90 -16.42
N LEU A 20 0.86 -14.38 -16.74
CA LEU A 20 -0.40 -13.75 -16.32
C LEU A 20 -0.54 -13.75 -14.78
N LEU A 21 -0.20 -14.85 -14.10
CA LEU A 21 -0.21 -14.94 -12.65
C LEU A 21 0.81 -14.00 -12.00
N VAL A 22 2.02 -13.94 -12.54
CA VAL A 22 3.06 -13.02 -12.05
C VAL A 22 2.61 -11.57 -12.22
N LEU A 23 2.08 -11.22 -13.39
CA LEU A 23 1.56 -9.87 -13.64
C LEU A 23 0.40 -9.52 -12.69
N GLY A 24 -0.52 -10.46 -12.46
CA GLY A 24 -1.62 -10.28 -11.51
C GLY A 24 -1.15 -10.09 -10.07
N ALA A 25 -0.15 -10.86 -9.64
CA ALA A 25 0.44 -10.73 -8.31
C ALA A 25 1.14 -9.36 -8.13
N VAL A 26 1.93 -8.93 -9.12
CA VAL A 26 2.58 -7.61 -9.11
C VAL A 26 1.54 -6.50 -9.07
N GLN A 27 0.52 -6.56 -9.92
CA GLN A 27 -0.55 -5.56 -9.96
C GLN A 27 -1.33 -5.49 -8.64
N TYR A 28 -1.63 -6.64 -8.03
CA TYR A 28 -2.29 -6.69 -6.72
C TYR A 28 -1.43 -6.03 -5.64
N TYR A 29 -0.14 -6.33 -5.61
CA TYR A 29 0.79 -5.75 -4.65
C TYR A 29 0.91 -4.23 -4.79
N VAL A 30 1.11 -3.74 -6.02
CA VAL A 30 1.21 -2.30 -6.33
C VAL A 30 -0.10 -1.57 -5.98
N SER A 31 -1.24 -2.14 -6.36
CA SER A 31 -2.55 -1.53 -6.06
C SER A 31 -2.80 -1.42 -4.56
N ARG A 32 -2.41 -2.44 -3.79
CA ARG A 32 -2.54 -2.42 -2.34
C ARG A 32 -1.64 -1.37 -1.70
N ALA A 33 -0.37 -1.31 -2.10
CA ALA A 33 0.58 -0.33 -1.59
C ALA A 33 0.11 1.10 -1.89
N ALA A 34 -0.25 1.38 -3.16
CA ALA A 34 -0.75 2.69 -3.57
C ALA A 34 -2.03 3.11 -2.82
N SER A 35 -2.93 2.18 -2.51
CA SER A 35 -4.14 2.48 -1.75
C SER A 35 -3.84 2.85 -0.30
N MET A 36 -2.87 2.20 0.32
CA MET A 36 -2.47 2.52 1.70
C MET A 36 -1.77 3.89 1.77
N ASP A 37 -0.86 4.16 0.84
CA ASP A 37 -0.18 5.46 0.75
C ASP A 37 -1.15 6.60 0.47
N PHE A 38 -2.13 6.40 -0.40
CA PHE A 38 -3.17 7.39 -0.68
C PHE A 38 -4.00 7.74 0.55
N VAL A 39 -4.37 6.74 1.36
CA VAL A 39 -5.11 6.97 2.61
C VAL A 39 -4.23 7.73 3.61
N ALA A 40 -2.98 7.33 3.78
CA ALA A 40 -2.03 7.97 4.67
C ALA A 40 -1.75 9.43 4.24
N GLU A 41 -1.56 9.68 2.95
CA GLU A 41 -1.39 11.01 2.36
C GLU A 41 -2.61 11.90 2.64
N THR A 42 -3.80 11.38 2.37
CA THR A 42 -5.05 12.12 2.56
C THR A 42 -5.26 12.47 4.04
N ASP A 43 -5.05 11.51 4.93
CA ASP A 43 -5.20 11.72 6.37
C ASP A 43 -4.17 12.74 6.89
N GLN A 44 -2.92 12.67 6.43
CA GLN A 44 -1.88 13.63 6.80
C GLN A 44 -2.17 15.03 6.26
N LYS A 45 -2.65 15.17 5.02
CA LYS A 45 -3.02 16.48 4.44
C LYS A 45 -4.18 17.10 5.18
N LEU A 46 -5.23 16.35 5.50
CA LEU A 46 -6.39 16.83 6.26
C LEU A 46 -6.03 17.24 7.69
N ASN A 47 -5.06 16.59 8.30
CA ASN A 47 -4.63 16.85 9.68
C ASN A 47 -3.30 17.62 9.78
N ARG A 48 -2.86 18.27 8.69
CA ARG A 48 -1.58 18.99 8.66
C ARG A 48 -1.48 20.07 9.74
N THR A 49 -2.56 20.76 10.05
CA THR A 49 -2.59 21.79 11.07
C THR A 49 -2.92 21.29 12.46
N LEU A 50 -3.24 20.02 12.63
CA LEU A 50 -3.75 19.47 13.88
C LEU A 50 -2.81 19.73 15.07
N ALA A 51 -1.52 19.44 14.93
CA ALA A 51 -0.55 19.69 15.99
C ALA A 51 -0.48 21.18 16.34
N ARG A 52 -0.53 22.07 15.34
CA ARG A 52 -0.52 23.53 15.53
C ARG A 52 -1.77 24.01 16.27
N ASP A 53 -2.92 23.49 15.91
CA ASP A 53 -4.20 23.88 16.52
C ASP A 53 -4.31 23.36 17.97
N LEU A 54 -3.79 22.16 18.22
CA LEU A 54 -3.64 21.63 19.56
C LEU A 54 -2.64 22.46 20.38
N ALA A 55 -1.49 22.83 19.80
CA ALA A 55 -0.49 23.67 20.47
C ALA A 55 -1.04 25.06 20.85
N LYS A 56 -1.86 25.68 20.00
CA LYS A 56 -2.55 26.94 20.34
C LYS A 56 -3.49 26.79 21.53
N LYS A 57 -4.23 25.69 21.58
CA LYS A 57 -5.19 25.43 22.65
C LYS A 57 -4.52 25.10 23.97
N PHE A 58 -3.44 24.31 23.94
CA PHE A 58 -2.76 23.79 25.11
C PHE A 58 -1.46 24.54 25.45
N GLY A 59 -0.97 25.42 24.58
CA GLY A 59 0.27 26.16 24.76
C GLY A 59 0.39 26.87 26.14
N PRO A 60 -0.65 27.53 26.65
CA PRO A 60 -0.60 28.14 28.00
C PRO A 60 -0.30 27.10 29.08
N TYR A 61 -0.86 25.91 29.01
CA TYR A 61 -0.64 24.84 29.99
C TYR A 61 0.75 24.21 29.84
N LEU A 62 1.31 24.15 28.61
CA LEU A 62 2.67 23.66 28.36
C LEU A 62 3.74 24.60 28.90
N ILE A 63 3.49 25.90 28.93
CA ILE A 63 4.41 26.94 29.45
C ILE A 63 4.40 27.00 30.99
N GLU A 64 3.24 26.87 31.59
CA GLU A 64 3.08 26.92 33.05
C GLU A 64 3.57 25.65 33.76
N MET A 65 3.83 24.57 33.08
CA MET A 65 4.33 23.23 33.45
C MET A 65 4.59 22.96 34.95
N ALA A 66 3.75 23.53 35.82
CA ALA A 66 3.75 23.25 37.23
C ALA A 66 2.90 22.01 37.59
N ASP A 67 2.01 21.58 36.69
CA ASP A 67 1.08 20.48 36.94
C ASP A 67 0.90 19.57 35.72
N TYR A 68 1.77 18.57 35.62
CA TYR A 68 1.63 17.49 34.62
C TYR A 68 0.27 16.79 34.70
N GLY A 69 -0.35 16.72 35.89
CA GLY A 69 -1.63 16.06 36.09
C GLY A 69 -2.81 16.78 35.41
N ALA A 70 -2.81 18.12 35.39
CA ALA A 70 -3.84 18.90 34.73
C ALA A 70 -3.75 18.79 33.19
N ILE A 71 -2.51 18.73 32.67
CA ILE A 71 -2.25 18.50 31.24
C ILE A 71 -2.66 17.09 30.85
N GLU A 72 -2.27 16.11 31.63
CA GLU A 72 -2.62 14.69 31.43
C GLU A 72 -4.13 14.50 31.35
N HIS A 73 -4.87 15.13 32.24
CA HIS A 73 -6.34 15.02 32.26
C HIS A 73 -6.98 15.65 31.01
N SER A 74 -6.52 16.84 30.60
CA SER A 74 -7.06 17.52 29.42
C SER A 74 -6.75 16.79 28.12
N PHE A 75 -5.56 16.22 28.01
CA PHE A 75 -5.18 15.40 26.85
C PHE A 75 -5.87 14.02 26.85
N HIS A 76 -6.12 13.45 28.04
CA HIS A 76 -6.88 12.22 28.17
C HIS A 76 -8.31 12.40 27.65
N GLU A 77 -9.02 13.47 28.04
CA GLU A 77 -10.34 13.81 27.50
C GLU A 77 -10.32 13.93 25.98
N LEU A 78 -9.28 14.56 25.41
CA LEU A 78 -9.15 14.76 23.97
C LEU A 78 -8.96 13.40 23.23
N MET A 79 -8.16 12.52 23.78
CA MET A 79 -7.94 11.18 23.22
C MET A 79 -9.16 10.27 23.36
N VAL A 80 -9.92 10.42 24.45
CA VAL A 80 -11.23 9.74 24.59
C VAL A 80 -12.22 10.22 23.54
N MET A 81 -12.21 11.51 23.22
CA MET A 81 -13.06 12.09 22.17
C MET A 81 -12.57 11.76 20.75
N ASN A 82 -11.26 11.60 20.56
CA ASN A 82 -10.66 11.24 19.26
C ASN A 82 -9.58 10.16 19.41
N PRO A 83 -9.97 8.89 19.54
CA PRO A 83 -9.04 7.77 19.73
C PRO A 83 -8.16 7.47 18.49
N ARG A 84 -8.31 8.26 17.42
CA ARG A 84 -7.53 8.14 16.17
C ARG A 84 -6.20 8.84 16.22
N VAL A 85 -5.92 9.66 17.23
CA VAL A 85 -4.67 10.41 17.36
C VAL A 85 -3.97 10.07 18.67
N GLU A 86 -2.64 10.08 18.63
CA GLU A 86 -1.79 9.92 19.80
C GLU A 86 -0.90 11.14 19.92
N ILE A 87 -0.83 11.71 21.11
CA ILE A 87 -0.15 12.99 21.34
C ILE A 87 1.08 12.74 22.20
N TYR A 88 2.21 13.23 21.74
CA TYR A 88 3.50 13.13 22.38
C TYR A 88 4.16 14.50 22.46
N LEU A 89 4.83 14.77 23.56
CA LEU A 89 5.69 15.93 23.73
C LEU A 89 7.14 15.45 23.68
N ILE A 90 7.93 16.00 22.76
CA ILE A 90 9.33 15.60 22.57
C ILE A 90 10.25 16.79 22.65
N ASP A 91 11.49 16.57 23.06
CA ASP A 91 12.54 17.58 23.05
C ASP A 91 13.18 17.75 21.66
N GLU A 92 14.18 18.65 21.56
CA GLU A 92 14.93 18.88 20.31
C GLU A 92 15.75 17.66 19.85
N ALA A 93 16.03 16.72 20.75
CA ALA A 93 16.75 15.49 20.46
C ALA A 93 15.80 14.31 20.06
N GLY A 94 14.49 14.54 20.10
CA GLY A 94 13.48 13.52 19.84
C GLY A 94 13.11 12.66 21.03
N SER A 95 13.61 12.98 22.24
CA SER A 95 13.27 12.22 23.46
C SER A 95 11.86 12.55 23.93
N LEU A 96 11.08 11.55 24.28
CA LEU A 96 9.74 11.70 24.82
C LEU A 96 9.81 12.33 26.21
N LEU A 97 9.26 13.54 26.36
CA LEU A 97 9.14 14.24 27.64
C LEU A 97 7.81 13.91 28.33
N ALA A 98 6.73 13.83 27.55
CA ALA A 98 5.40 13.43 28.03
C ALA A 98 4.64 12.69 26.93
N TYR A 99 3.81 11.79 27.35
CA TYR A 99 2.93 11.03 26.48
C TYR A 99 1.59 10.81 27.16
N PHE A 100 0.55 10.86 26.37
CA PHE A 100 -0.83 10.73 26.84
C PHE A 100 -1.42 9.38 26.40
N ALA A 101 -0.59 8.36 26.39
CA ALA A 101 -0.91 6.99 26.09
C ALA A 101 -0.69 6.08 27.32
N ASP A 102 -1.24 4.88 27.30
CA ASP A 102 -0.95 3.88 28.33
C ASP A 102 0.59 3.66 28.39
N PRO A 103 1.24 3.92 29.54
CA PRO A 103 2.69 3.75 29.70
C PRO A 103 3.18 2.35 29.33
N ALA A 104 2.37 1.31 29.57
CA ALA A 104 2.72 -0.07 29.22
C ALA A 104 2.81 -0.32 27.71
N LYS A 105 2.26 0.58 26.91
CA LYS A 105 2.26 0.48 25.43
C LYS A 105 3.44 1.21 24.79
N ILE A 106 4.16 2.06 25.52
CA ILE A 106 5.32 2.77 24.98
C ILE A 106 6.52 1.84 24.90
N LYS A 107 7.06 1.67 23.72
CA LYS A 107 8.20 0.79 23.41
C LYS A 107 9.44 1.55 22.95
N ARG A 108 9.29 2.83 22.59
CA ARG A 108 10.36 3.69 22.11
C ARG A 108 10.30 5.03 22.82
N MET A 109 11.39 5.44 23.44
CA MET A 109 11.50 6.71 24.18
C MET A 109 12.17 7.82 23.37
N ILE A 110 12.68 7.49 22.16
CA ILE A 110 13.35 8.44 21.27
C ILE A 110 12.80 8.21 19.86
N VAL A 111 12.38 9.27 19.20
CA VAL A 111 11.92 9.27 17.81
C VAL A 111 12.99 9.92 16.92
N ASP A 112 13.04 9.47 15.66
CA ASP A 112 13.94 10.07 14.66
C ASP A 112 13.47 11.49 14.30
N MET A 113 14.42 12.43 14.33
CA MET A 113 14.16 13.83 14.04
C MET A 113 14.28 14.18 12.55
N GLU A 114 14.80 13.29 11.71
CA GLU A 114 14.94 13.56 10.27
C GLU A 114 13.56 13.74 9.60
N PRO A 115 12.57 12.83 9.75
CA PRO A 115 11.25 13.04 9.20
C PRO A 115 10.52 14.27 9.75
N ILE A 116 10.78 14.61 11.01
CA ILE A 116 10.19 15.80 11.66
C ILE A 116 10.73 17.09 11.03
N ARG A 117 12.02 17.15 10.77
CA ARG A 117 12.64 18.29 10.08
C ARG A 117 12.16 18.42 8.66
N ASP A 118 12.03 17.32 7.95
CA ASP A 118 11.49 17.29 6.60
C ASP A 118 10.06 17.80 6.55
N TYR A 119 9.24 17.37 7.51
CA TYR A 119 7.86 17.84 7.63
C TYR A 119 7.78 19.36 7.91
N LEU A 120 8.61 19.88 8.81
CA LEU A 120 8.62 21.31 9.18
C LEU A 120 9.17 22.20 8.05
N ASN A 121 10.13 21.70 7.28
CA ASN A 121 10.72 22.40 6.14
C ASN A 121 9.89 22.22 4.85
N SER A 122 8.89 21.34 4.86
CA SER A 122 8.08 21.06 3.69
C SER A 122 7.13 22.21 3.37
N ASP A 123 7.29 22.80 2.19
CA ASP A 123 6.23 23.59 1.56
C ASP A 123 5.06 22.69 1.16
N GLU A 124 3.91 23.30 0.83
CA GLU A 124 2.71 22.56 0.39
C GLU A 124 2.91 21.64 -0.81
N SER A 125 4.06 21.76 -1.49
CA SER A 125 4.42 20.98 -2.69
C SER A 125 5.13 19.65 -2.40
N LEU A 126 5.48 19.35 -1.14
CA LEU A 126 6.22 18.12 -0.85
C LEU A 126 5.33 16.87 -0.96
N SER A 127 5.93 15.83 -1.47
CA SER A 127 5.31 14.51 -1.61
C SER A 127 4.99 13.94 -0.21
N MET A 128 3.71 13.95 0.15
CA MET A 128 3.18 13.22 1.30
C MET A 128 2.79 11.80 0.83
N PRO A 129 2.72 10.82 1.72
CA PRO A 129 2.86 10.91 3.17
C PRO A 129 4.32 10.91 3.65
N ILE A 130 4.59 11.66 4.73
CA ILE A 130 5.85 11.58 5.48
C ILE A 130 5.58 10.71 6.70
N TYR A 131 6.36 9.66 6.85
CA TYR A 131 6.24 8.70 7.96
C TYR A 131 7.26 9.03 9.05
N GLY A 132 6.81 9.05 10.30
CA GLY A 132 7.66 9.16 11.48
C GLY A 132 7.50 7.99 12.42
N ASP A 133 8.39 7.86 13.36
CA ASP A 133 8.42 6.76 14.32
C ASP A 133 7.16 6.71 15.19
N ASP A 134 6.57 5.52 15.33
CA ASP A 134 5.48 5.25 16.25
C ASP A 134 6.06 4.87 17.64
N PRO A 135 5.89 5.69 18.70
CA PRO A 135 6.42 5.37 20.02
C PRO A 135 5.90 4.08 20.63
N ARG A 136 4.79 3.54 20.13
CA ARG A 136 4.22 2.25 20.57
C ARG A 136 4.82 1.04 19.85
N SER A 137 5.70 1.25 18.88
CA SER A 137 6.34 0.17 18.13
C SER A 137 7.83 0.43 17.97
N VAL A 138 8.63 -0.64 17.94
CA VAL A 138 10.06 -0.53 17.68
C VAL A 138 10.35 -0.29 16.20
N ASP A 139 9.54 -0.89 15.31
CA ASP A 139 9.84 -0.96 13.86
C ASP A 139 8.79 -0.25 12.99
N ARG A 140 7.70 0.24 13.58
CA ARG A 140 6.60 0.80 12.81
C ARG A 140 6.73 2.31 12.70
N GLN A 141 6.42 2.83 11.51
CA GLN A 141 6.28 4.24 11.22
C GLN A 141 4.84 4.56 10.84
N LYS A 142 4.39 5.77 11.17
CA LYS A 142 3.04 6.28 10.90
C LYS A 142 3.07 7.71 10.38
N PRO A 143 2.06 8.14 9.60
CA PRO A 143 1.89 9.54 9.28
C PRO A 143 1.64 10.34 10.56
N PHE A 144 2.16 11.56 10.61
CA PHE A 144 2.11 12.42 11.79
C PHE A 144 1.84 13.87 11.41
N SER A 145 1.49 14.68 12.43
CA SER A 145 1.48 16.12 12.40
C SER A 145 2.39 16.64 13.51
N VAL A 146 3.16 17.67 13.27
CA VAL A 146 4.10 18.20 14.26
C VAL A 146 4.16 19.71 14.21
N THR A 147 4.37 20.34 15.37
CA THR A 147 4.61 21.78 15.48
C THR A 147 5.59 22.07 16.62
N PRO A 148 6.48 23.07 16.46
CA PRO A 148 7.34 23.51 17.56
C PRO A 148 6.50 24.13 18.68
N VAL A 149 6.88 23.86 19.93
CA VAL A 149 6.26 24.40 21.14
C VAL A 149 7.32 24.80 22.14
N GLN A 150 6.97 25.73 23.02
CA GLN A 150 7.80 26.07 24.20
C GLN A 150 7.31 25.25 25.40
N ILE A 151 8.24 24.66 26.12
CA ILE A 151 7.98 23.75 27.23
C ILE A 151 8.57 24.41 28.50
N GLY A 152 7.73 24.66 29.49
CA GLY A 152 8.17 25.29 30.74
C GLY A 152 8.80 26.66 30.52
N LYS A 153 9.88 26.96 31.25
CA LYS A 153 10.54 28.26 31.23
C LYS A 153 11.46 28.49 30.03
N GLY A 154 11.11 28.03 28.85
CA GLY A 154 11.84 28.36 27.61
C GLY A 154 12.59 27.19 26.97
N GLN A 155 12.36 25.97 27.36
CA GLN A 155 12.88 24.79 26.64
C GLN A 155 12.12 24.65 25.35
N ALA A 156 12.83 24.60 24.22
CA ALA A 156 12.22 24.25 22.92
C ALA A 156 11.94 22.76 22.80
N GLY A 157 10.84 22.44 22.12
CA GLY A 157 10.44 21.07 21.84
C GLY A 157 9.36 21.03 20.79
N TYR A 158 8.75 19.88 20.60
CA TYR A 158 7.73 19.69 19.58
C TYR A 158 6.52 18.93 20.14
N LEU A 159 5.35 19.38 19.73
CA LEU A 159 4.12 18.59 19.88
C LEU A 159 4.02 17.66 18.68
N TYR A 160 4.24 16.39 18.93
CA TYR A 160 4.26 15.31 17.93
C TYR A 160 2.98 14.51 18.03
N VAL A 161 2.17 14.52 16.98
CA VAL A 161 0.85 13.91 16.93
C VAL A 161 0.85 12.82 15.88
N ILE A 162 0.79 11.56 16.30
CA ILE A 162 0.62 10.43 15.41
C ILE A 162 -0.81 10.38 14.90
N LEU A 163 -0.95 10.34 13.58
CA LEU A 163 -2.22 10.15 12.90
C LEU A 163 -2.42 8.66 12.70
N GLY A 164 -3.48 8.13 13.26
CA GLY A 164 -3.69 6.68 13.22
C GLY A 164 -3.31 5.98 14.53
N GLY A 165 -4.02 6.30 15.60
CA GLY A 165 -3.93 5.61 16.88
C GLY A 165 -4.32 4.13 16.80
N GLU A 166 -4.52 3.50 17.94
CA GLU A 166 -4.79 2.05 18.08
C GLU A 166 -5.96 1.56 17.19
N GLN A 167 -6.92 2.43 16.91
CA GLN A 167 -8.03 2.10 16.00
C GLN A 167 -7.63 2.14 14.51
N TYR A 168 -6.52 2.75 14.15
CA TYR A 168 -6.06 2.77 12.74
C TYR A 168 -5.60 1.39 12.27
N ASP A 169 -5.07 0.58 13.16
CA ASP A 169 -4.74 -0.81 12.86
C ASP A 169 -6.02 -1.63 12.56
N SER A 170 -7.14 -1.27 13.19
CA SER A 170 -8.45 -1.81 12.85
C SER A 170 -9.05 -1.17 11.59
N VAL A 171 -8.79 0.12 11.32
CA VAL A 171 -9.22 0.82 10.10
C VAL A 171 -8.44 0.37 8.87
N SER A 172 -7.14 0.11 9.00
CA SER A 172 -6.36 -0.50 7.90
C SER A 172 -6.89 -1.90 7.55
N SER A 173 -7.35 -2.66 8.54
CA SER A 173 -8.07 -3.92 8.30
C SER A 173 -9.47 -3.70 7.73
N MET A 174 -10.18 -2.65 8.14
CA MET A 174 -11.47 -2.24 7.56
C MET A 174 -11.33 -1.72 6.14
N VAL A 175 -10.27 -0.98 5.82
CA VAL A 175 -9.98 -0.54 4.44
C VAL A 175 -9.65 -1.73 3.55
N ALA A 176 -8.88 -2.71 4.06
CA ALA A 176 -8.66 -3.97 3.34
C ALA A 176 -9.95 -4.76 3.11
N GLN A 177 -10.96 -4.59 3.97
CA GLN A 177 -12.31 -5.16 3.84
C GLN A 177 -13.30 -4.20 3.17
N SER A 178 -12.86 -2.99 2.77
CA SER A 178 -13.76 -2.03 2.17
C SER A 178 -14.31 -2.52 0.83
N TYR A 179 -15.56 -2.19 0.55
CA TYR A 179 -16.25 -2.51 -0.70
C TYR A 179 -15.42 -2.09 -1.94
N THR A 180 -14.72 -0.95 -1.85
CA THR A 180 -13.89 -0.43 -2.95
C THR A 180 -12.71 -1.35 -3.26
N VAL A 181 -12.00 -1.84 -2.24
CA VAL A 181 -10.85 -2.75 -2.43
C VAL A 181 -11.33 -4.11 -2.93
N GLN A 182 -12.42 -4.63 -2.37
CA GLN A 182 -13.02 -5.88 -2.82
C GLN A 182 -13.52 -5.78 -4.27
N THR A 183 -14.23 -4.70 -4.60
CA THR A 183 -14.74 -4.49 -5.96
C THR A 183 -13.61 -4.35 -6.97
N SER A 184 -12.55 -3.62 -6.63
CA SER A 184 -11.35 -3.51 -7.47
C SER A 184 -10.68 -4.86 -7.69
N ALA A 185 -10.58 -5.70 -6.65
CA ALA A 185 -10.04 -7.05 -6.75
C ALA A 185 -10.90 -7.95 -7.64
N PHE A 186 -12.23 -7.86 -7.54
CA PHE A 186 -13.15 -8.62 -8.41
C PHE A 186 -13.07 -8.16 -9.87
N VAL A 187 -13.02 -6.86 -10.14
CA VAL A 187 -12.89 -6.33 -11.51
C VAL A 187 -11.55 -6.73 -12.13
N LEU A 188 -10.46 -6.58 -11.39
CA LEU A 188 -9.14 -7.04 -11.82
C LEU A 188 -9.11 -8.55 -12.05
N GLY A 189 -9.59 -9.33 -11.09
CA GLY A 189 -9.65 -10.79 -11.22
C GLY A 189 -10.47 -11.23 -12.43
N GLY A 190 -11.60 -10.58 -12.67
CA GLY A 190 -12.45 -10.81 -13.85
C GLY A 190 -11.72 -10.48 -15.15
N ALA A 191 -11.03 -9.34 -15.22
CA ALA A 191 -10.24 -8.95 -16.39
C ALA A 191 -9.10 -9.94 -16.68
N PHE A 192 -8.37 -10.39 -15.64
CA PHE A 192 -7.34 -11.42 -15.81
C PHE A 192 -7.90 -12.77 -16.25
N ALA A 193 -9.03 -13.19 -15.70
CA ALA A 193 -9.70 -14.42 -16.10
C ALA A 193 -10.13 -14.36 -17.57
N LEU A 194 -10.74 -13.26 -18.00
CA LEU A 194 -11.17 -13.04 -19.38
C LEU A 194 -9.98 -13.03 -20.34
N THR A 195 -8.90 -12.33 -19.98
CA THR A 195 -7.65 -12.30 -20.77
C THR A 195 -7.04 -13.71 -20.84
N GLY A 196 -7.05 -14.46 -19.73
CA GLY A 196 -6.58 -15.83 -19.69
C GLY A 196 -7.32 -16.74 -20.64
N VAL A 197 -8.65 -16.71 -20.60
CA VAL A 197 -9.51 -17.50 -21.49
C VAL A 197 -9.28 -17.10 -22.95
N ALA A 198 -9.27 -15.80 -23.26
CA ALA A 198 -9.04 -15.30 -24.62
C ALA A 198 -7.67 -15.74 -25.17
N GLY A 199 -6.61 -15.63 -24.37
CA GLY A 199 -5.26 -16.05 -24.75
C GLY A 199 -5.16 -17.56 -24.99
N LEU A 200 -5.77 -18.38 -24.13
CA LEU A 200 -5.80 -19.84 -24.31
C LEU A 200 -6.57 -20.24 -25.57
N LEU A 201 -7.69 -19.60 -25.87
CA LEU A 201 -8.45 -19.84 -27.10
C LEU A 201 -7.64 -19.46 -28.33
N LEU A 202 -6.95 -18.32 -28.29
CA LEU A 202 -6.10 -17.87 -29.39
C LEU A 202 -4.96 -18.85 -29.63
N PHE A 203 -4.28 -19.31 -28.60
CA PHE A 203 -3.23 -20.34 -28.74
C PHE A 203 -3.78 -21.66 -29.23
N PHE A 204 -4.98 -22.04 -28.81
CA PHE A 204 -5.64 -23.25 -29.32
C PHE A 204 -5.87 -23.17 -30.83
N VAL A 205 -6.42 -22.05 -31.32
CA VAL A 205 -6.70 -21.84 -32.75
C VAL A 205 -5.41 -21.86 -33.56
N LEU A 206 -4.39 -21.08 -33.13
CA LEU A 206 -3.10 -21.03 -33.82
C LEU A 206 -2.38 -22.38 -33.86
N THR A 207 -2.32 -23.07 -32.70
CA THR A 207 -1.60 -24.33 -32.61
C THR A 207 -2.35 -25.46 -33.36
N LYS A 208 -3.68 -25.42 -33.40
CA LYS A 208 -4.48 -26.36 -34.21
C LYS A 208 -4.11 -26.30 -35.68
N ARG A 209 -3.96 -25.08 -36.22
CA ARG A 209 -3.54 -24.89 -37.62
C ARG A 209 -2.15 -25.46 -37.89
N LEU A 210 -1.16 -25.12 -37.04
CA LEU A 210 0.22 -25.65 -37.14
C LEU A 210 0.23 -27.19 -37.07
N ARG A 211 -0.58 -27.78 -36.23
CA ARG A 211 -0.67 -29.26 -36.11
C ARG A 211 -1.23 -29.92 -37.37
N VAL A 212 -2.22 -29.34 -38.01
CA VAL A 212 -2.76 -29.81 -39.27
C VAL A 212 -1.70 -29.77 -40.37
N MET A 213 -0.96 -28.63 -40.49
CA MET A 213 0.12 -28.51 -41.46
C MET A 213 1.23 -29.55 -41.25
N THR A 214 1.70 -29.70 -39.99
CA THR A 214 2.72 -30.70 -39.64
C THR A 214 2.25 -32.13 -39.95
N GLY A 215 0.97 -32.42 -39.71
CA GLY A 215 0.35 -33.73 -40.05
C GLY A 215 0.38 -34.02 -41.56
N THR A 216 -0.01 -33.04 -42.39
CA THR A 216 0.04 -33.17 -43.86
C THR A 216 1.46 -33.41 -44.38
N VAL A 217 2.46 -32.69 -43.84
CA VAL A 217 3.87 -32.89 -44.19
C VAL A 217 4.34 -34.31 -43.84
N GLN A 218 3.97 -34.80 -42.66
CA GLN A 218 4.31 -36.20 -42.26
C GLN A 218 3.65 -37.26 -43.13
N HIS A 219 2.43 -37.02 -43.59
CA HIS A 219 1.78 -37.93 -44.56
C HIS A 219 2.45 -37.90 -45.91
N PHE A 220 2.90 -36.73 -46.34
CA PHE A 220 3.67 -36.58 -47.58
C PHE A 220 5.03 -37.30 -47.50
N GLU A 221 5.77 -37.21 -46.40
CA GLU A 221 7.01 -37.96 -46.17
C GLU A 221 6.81 -39.51 -46.22
N ARG A 222 5.63 -39.97 -45.84
CA ARG A 222 5.26 -41.39 -45.88
C ARG A 222 4.79 -41.89 -47.26
N GLY A 223 4.86 -41.02 -48.28
CA GLY A 223 4.57 -41.38 -49.68
C GLY A 223 3.13 -41.08 -50.10
N ASN A 224 2.33 -40.43 -49.25
CA ASN A 224 0.96 -40.02 -49.66
C ASN A 224 0.98 -38.64 -50.33
N PHE A 225 1.26 -38.59 -51.62
CA PHE A 225 1.39 -37.35 -52.38
C PHE A 225 0.05 -36.75 -52.83
N GLN A 226 -1.09 -37.38 -52.53
CA GLN A 226 -2.41 -36.87 -52.93
C GLN A 226 -3.03 -35.93 -51.86
N GLU A 227 -2.49 -35.92 -50.65
CA GLU A 227 -2.99 -35.09 -49.57
C GLU A 227 -2.59 -33.64 -49.76
N ARG A 228 -3.55 -32.71 -49.74
CA ARG A 228 -3.36 -31.29 -49.90
C ARG A 228 -3.67 -30.57 -48.59
N ILE A 229 -2.96 -29.49 -48.30
CA ILE A 229 -3.27 -28.59 -47.20
C ILE A 229 -4.55 -27.83 -47.62
N SER A 230 -5.66 -28.10 -46.95
CA SER A 230 -6.95 -27.48 -47.25
C SER A 230 -7.20 -26.15 -46.53
N ILE A 231 -6.14 -25.55 -45.97
CA ILE A 231 -6.26 -24.29 -45.22
C ILE A 231 -6.13 -23.13 -46.20
N GLN A 232 -7.26 -22.55 -46.61
CA GLN A 232 -7.32 -21.30 -47.36
C GLN A 232 -7.61 -20.15 -46.37
N THR A 233 -6.59 -19.41 -45.94
CA THR A 233 -6.74 -18.20 -45.13
C THR A 233 -5.97 -17.05 -45.78
N GLY A 234 -6.45 -15.84 -45.62
CA GLY A 234 -5.82 -14.63 -46.20
C GLY A 234 -4.63 -14.09 -45.39
N ASP A 235 -4.07 -14.91 -44.45
CA ASP A 235 -2.91 -14.58 -43.63
C ASP A 235 -1.61 -15.21 -44.19
N GLU A 236 -0.46 -14.89 -43.59
CA GLU A 236 0.86 -15.37 -44.03
C GLU A 236 0.98 -16.91 -43.97
N ILE A 237 0.09 -17.59 -43.29
CA ILE A 237 0.06 -19.04 -43.15
C ILE A 237 -0.78 -19.69 -44.27
N GLY A 238 -1.65 -18.92 -44.92
CA GLY A 238 -2.54 -19.38 -45.99
C GLY A 238 -2.07 -19.04 -47.41
N GLN A 239 -0.98 -18.26 -47.57
CA GLN A 239 -0.32 -18.01 -48.83
C GLN A 239 0.70 -19.09 -49.17
#